data_96b49b30d0f35df37fd1fb3533c49938
#
_entry.id   96b49b30d0f35df37fd1fb3533c49938
#
_cell.length_a   1.000
_cell.length_b   1.000
_cell.length_c   1.000
_cell.angle_alpha   90.00
_cell.angle_beta   90.00
_cell.angle_gamma   90.00
#
_symmetry.space_group_name_H-M   'P 1'
#
loop_
_entity.id
_entity.type
_entity.pdbx_description
1 polymer ?
#
loop_
_entity_poly.entity_id
_entity_poly.type
_entity_poly.pdbx_seq_one_letter_code
_entity_poly.pdbx_strand_id
1 'polypeptide(L)'
;METKKGLTGIEKFAYGIGAVGKDMVYMLSASYVLYYFQDILKTSAIAMGIILLVARIFDAFNDPIMGIVVAKTKTKWGKFRPWLLIGTITNAVILILMFSAPPSLDGSGLVAYAAVTYILWGVTYTMMDIPYWSMIPAFTEGGKEREGLSALARSCAGVGSAVVTIITVMAVSAMGTSLAAKSANNITKQITSADTAISTFVIELDADGNPTSNVIEYEKDKTDVSVSVTGSERAFEGAYVFNTDNTNYEFTVNGVTADTSKVEFVMDSADSAEAGLVFYVDHDAYEKIKDSDSISAQLTMNSTLEVERLGFSSFSIIIGVLFIIFIGITCLCIKEKSSVDMQTASVSQMFKALISNDQAMTVVITIVLFNTATYITSNLLIYFFKYDLAGSNWQGNYTLFNTFAGGMQILAMMLFFPLLRKAFNTIKIFYIGVFSAIGGYIILLALSIIGAKSVYPFFIPGFFIMGAVGILNVICTIFLANTCDYGEFKNGRRDESVIFSMQTFVVKLASGVAALVAAICLTVFNIQEQSDVDMTLAVLLDKVGSIKSNIVETIDTGAVFGLRMVMTLAPIAVLVIALLVFRAKYILTDKKLEEISGELKSRS
;
A
#
# COMPACT_ATOMS: atom_id res chain seq x y z
N MET A 1 -46.53 17.68 16.98
CA MET A 1 -45.70 16.91 16.03
C MET A 1 -44.49 17.77 15.77
N GLU A 2 -43.38 17.55 16.50
CA GLU A 2 -42.10 18.15 16.12
C GLU A 2 -41.69 17.58 14.76
N THR A 3 -41.54 18.45 13.79
CA THR A 3 -40.98 18.12 12.51
C THR A 3 -39.58 17.54 12.72
N LYS A 4 -39.45 16.25 12.61
CA LYS A 4 -38.17 15.56 12.67
C LYS A 4 -37.24 16.20 11.62
N LYS A 5 -36.23 16.92 12.09
CA LYS A 5 -35.24 17.57 11.24
C LYS A 5 -34.27 16.51 10.74
N GLY A 6 -34.22 16.31 9.44
CA GLY A 6 -33.21 15.47 8.81
C GLY A 6 -31.78 15.92 9.14
N LEU A 7 -30.76 15.14 8.77
CA LEU A 7 -29.35 15.43 9.04
C LEU A 7 -28.92 16.77 8.46
N THR A 8 -28.30 17.58 9.30
CA THR A 8 -27.71 18.86 8.89
C THR A 8 -26.45 18.64 8.02
N GLY A 9 -26.09 19.66 7.22
CA GLY A 9 -24.85 19.63 6.44
C GLY A 9 -23.60 19.43 7.31
N ILE A 10 -23.59 20.00 8.53
CA ILE A 10 -22.48 19.85 9.49
C ILE A 10 -22.37 18.40 10.00
N GLU A 11 -23.48 17.73 10.31
CA GLU A 11 -23.47 16.33 10.75
C GLU A 11 -22.97 15.41 9.62
N LYS A 12 -23.38 15.65 8.36
CA LYS A 12 -22.90 14.92 7.19
C LYS A 12 -21.41 15.13 6.96
N PHE A 13 -20.95 16.36 7.03
CA PHE A 13 -19.52 16.69 6.92
C PHE A 13 -18.70 16.04 8.03
N ALA A 14 -19.15 16.19 9.30
CA ALA A 14 -18.46 15.63 10.44
C ALA A 14 -18.36 14.09 10.40
N TYR A 15 -19.37 13.42 9.87
CA TYR A 15 -19.32 11.98 9.66
C TYR A 15 -18.38 11.63 8.51
N GLY A 16 -18.45 12.36 7.40
CA GLY A 16 -17.57 12.14 6.23
C GLY A 16 -16.09 12.32 6.56
N ILE A 17 -15.72 13.38 7.30
CA ILE A 17 -14.32 13.63 7.67
C ILE A 17 -13.76 12.54 8.59
N GLY A 18 -14.58 11.97 9.48
CA GLY A 18 -14.21 10.81 10.28
C GLY A 18 -13.89 9.58 9.41
N ALA A 19 -14.65 9.36 8.33
CA ALA A 19 -14.35 8.31 7.37
C ALA A 19 -13.00 8.53 6.67
N VAL A 20 -12.68 9.78 6.29
CA VAL A 20 -11.35 10.12 5.74
C VAL A 20 -10.25 9.71 6.71
N GLY A 21 -10.33 10.15 7.96
CA GLY A 21 -9.27 9.91 8.97
C GLY A 21 -9.06 8.42 9.25
N LYS A 22 -10.13 7.65 9.42
CA LYS A 22 -10.01 6.22 9.71
C LYS A 22 -9.38 5.44 8.55
N ASP A 23 -9.73 5.79 7.31
CA ASP A 23 -9.21 5.08 6.15
C ASP A 23 -7.78 5.54 5.77
N MET A 24 -7.36 6.76 6.14
CA MET A 24 -5.95 7.16 6.09
C MET A 24 -5.08 6.23 6.93
N VAL A 25 -5.47 5.97 8.19
CA VAL A 25 -4.75 5.06 9.08
C VAL A 25 -4.77 3.62 8.58
N TYR A 26 -5.94 3.16 8.10
CA TYR A 26 -6.07 1.82 7.53
C TYR A 26 -5.14 1.61 6.34
N MET A 27 -5.12 2.57 5.40
CA MET A 27 -4.36 2.45 4.17
C MET A 27 -2.85 2.53 4.43
N LEU A 28 -2.39 3.39 5.36
CA LEU A 28 -0.99 3.43 5.75
C LEU A 28 -0.52 2.06 6.27
N SER A 29 -1.29 1.43 7.16
CA SER A 29 -0.97 0.10 7.65
C SER A 29 -1.09 -0.97 6.56
N ALA A 30 -2.20 -1.01 5.81
CA ALA A 30 -2.47 -2.08 4.86
C ALA A 30 -1.49 -2.12 3.68
N SER A 31 -0.99 -0.96 3.24
CA SER A 31 -0.12 -0.86 2.07
C SER A 31 1.36 -0.85 2.39
N TYR A 32 1.76 -0.35 3.56
CA TYR A 32 3.17 -0.06 3.82
C TYR A 32 3.79 -0.86 4.97
N VAL A 33 3.01 -1.59 5.78
CA VAL A 33 3.57 -2.36 6.90
C VAL A 33 4.52 -3.46 6.43
N LEU A 34 4.17 -4.19 5.35
CA LEU A 34 5.05 -5.21 4.77
C LEU A 34 6.36 -4.58 4.28
N TYR A 35 6.26 -3.49 3.52
CA TYR A 35 7.41 -2.74 3.01
C TYR A 35 8.30 -2.22 4.14
N TYR A 36 7.70 -1.60 5.17
CA TYR A 36 8.44 -1.03 6.30
C TYR A 36 9.26 -2.09 7.05
N PHE A 37 8.65 -3.22 7.40
CA PHE A 37 9.37 -4.25 8.15
C PHE A 37 10.32 -5.07 7.28
N GLN A 38 9.92 -5.44 6.07
CA GLN A 38 10.74 -6.29 5.21
C GLN A 38 11.84 -5.50 4.51
N ASP A 39 11.52 -4.38 3.88
CA ASP A 39 12.45 -3.68 3.01
C ASP A 39 13.36 -2.71 3.81
N ILE A 40 12.77 -1.95 4.74
CA ILE A 40 13.49 -0.95 5.53
C ILE A 40 14.17 -1.57 6.76
N LEU A 41 13.45 -2.40 7.51
CA LEU A 41 13.97 -3.02 8.73
C LEU A 41 14.60 -4.41 8.51
N LYS A 42 14.64 -4.90 7.26
CA LYS A 42 15.29 -6.17 6.86
C LYS A 42 14.77 -7.41 7.61
N THR A 43 13.47 -7.42 7.96
CA THR A 43 12.85 -8.62 8.52
C THR A 43 12.48 -9.63 7.43
N SER A 44 12.35 -10.91 7.81
CA SER A 44 11.89 -11.95 6.89
C SER A 44 10.52 -11.62 6.29
N ALA A 45 10.42 -11.52 4.96
CA ALA A 45 9.16 -11.30 4.26
C ALA A 45 8.12 -12.39 4.57
N ILE A 46 8.55 -13.67 4.63
CA ILE A 46 7.66 -14.78 4.99
C ILE A 46 7.11 -14.61 6.40
N ALA A 47 7.96 -14.25 7.39
CA ALA A 47 7.51 -14.01 8.75
C ALA A 47 6.46 -12.90 8.78
N MET A 48 6.69 -11.80 8.07
CA MET A 48 5.72 -10.71 7.94
C MET A 48 4.43 -11.14 7.24
N GLY A 49 4.51 -11.89 6.14
CA GLY A 49 3.34 -12.42 5.45
C GLY A 49 2.47 -13.32 6.35
N ILE A 50 3.10 -14.18 7.16
CA ILE A 50 2.40 -15.02 8.14
C ILE A 50 1.74 -14.16 9.23
N ILE A 51 2.45 -13.15 9.77
CA ILE A 51 1.90 -12.22 10.78
C ILE A 51 0.65 -11.53 10.23
N LEU A 52 0.74 -11.00 9.01
CA LEU A 52 -0.36 -10.30 8.35
C LEU A 52 -1.57 -11.22 8.14
N LEU A 53 -1.36 -12.46 7.69
CA LEU A 53 -2.42 -13.44 7.52
C LEU A 53 -3.07 -13.83 8.86
N VAL A 54 -2.26 -14.17 9.87
CA VAL A 54 -2.75 -14.56 11.20
C VAL A 54 -3.55 -13.45 11.85
N ALA A 55 -3.08 -12.20 11.74
CA ALA A 55 -3.82 -11.04 12.26
C ALA A 55 -5.19 -10.88 11.57
N ARG A 56 -5.29 -11.13 10.25
CA ARG A 56 -6.59 -11.09 9.54
C ARG A 56 -7.53 -12.21 9.96
N ILE A 57 -7.01 -13.40 10.23
CA ILE A 57 -7.81 -14.48 10.82
C ILE A 57 -8.27 -14.09 12.23
N PHE A 58 -7.40 -13.48 13.03
CA PHE A 58 -7.74 -13.00 14.37
C PHE A 58 -8.84 -11.93 14.34
N ASP A 59 -8.84 -11.01 13.38
CA ASP A 59 -9.88 -10.00 13.20
C ASP A 59 -11.27 -10.63 13.05
N ALA A 60 -11.37 -11.83 12.45
CA ALA A 60 -12.63 -12.56 12.34
C ALA A 60 -13.33 -12.84 13.67
N PHE A 61 -12.53 -13.06 14.72
CA PHE A 61 -13.04 -13.29 16.07
C PHE A 61 -13.18 -11.97 16.84
N ASN A 62 -12.27 -11.05 16.62
CA ASN A 62 -12.23 -9.75 17.30
C ASN A 62 -13.43 -8.85 16.92
N ASP A 63 -13.81 -8.80 15.64
CA ASP A 63 -14.90 -7.95 15.15
C ASP A 63 -16.25 -8.28 15.83
N PRO A 64 -16.73 -9.53 15.90
CA PRO A 64 -17.95 -9.89 16.61
C PRO A 64 -17.87 -9.63 18.12
N ILE A 65 -16.71 -9.88 18.76
CA ILE A 65 -16.52 -9.60 20.18
C ILE A 65 -16.72 -8.11 20.45
N MET A 66 -16.10 -7.26 19.63
CA MET A 66 -16.25 -5.82 19.75
C MET A 66 -17.70 -5.37 19.53
N GLY A 67 -18.39 -5.97 18.54
CA GLY A 67 -19.82 -5.75 18.33
C GLY A 67 -20.66 -6.01 19.58
N ILE A 68 -20.39 -7.12 20.30
CA ILE A 68 -21.08 -7.46 21.54
C ILE A 68 -20.74 -6.46 22.65
N VAL A 69 -19.49 -6.07 22.79
CA VAL A 69 -19.02 -5.10 23.78
C VAL A 69 -19.73 -3.75 23.58
N VAL A 70 -19.75 -3.25 22.34
CA VAL A 70 -20.48 -2.01 21.98
C VAL A 70 -21.96 -2.16 22.24
N ALA A 71 -22.58 -3.30 21.87
CA ALA A 71 -24.00 -3.54 22.10
C ALA A 71 -24.39 -3.44 23.58
N LYS A 72 -23.54 -3.91 24.49
CA LYS A 72 -23.76 -3.88 25.94
C LYS A 72 -23.39 -2.54 26.61
N THR A 73 -22.73 -1.64 25.88
CA THR A 73 -22.26 -0.36 26.44
C THR A 73 -23.42 0.59 26.68
N LYS A 74 -23.48 1.16 27.88
CA LYS A 74 -24.46 2.20 28.31
C LYS A 74 -23.70 3.30 29.02
N THR A 75 -23.49 4.46 28.36
CA THR A 75 -22.82 5.61 28.96
C THR A 75 -23.63 6.89 28.75
N LYS A 76 -23.32 7.92 29.54
CA LYS A 76 -23.92 9.25 29.38
C LYS A 76 -23.57 9.92 28.03
N TRP A 77 -22.49 9.45 27.38
CA TRP A 77 -22.04 9.96 26.07
C TRP A 77 -22.64 9.21 24.89
N GLY A 78 -23.45 8.19 25.14
CA GLY A 78 -24.00 7.29 24.15
C GLY A 78 -23.31 5.92 24.18
N LYS A 79 -23.62 5.12 23.19
CA LYS A 79 -23.17 3.74 23.06
C LYS A 79 -21.89 3.61 22.22
N PHE A 80 -21.78 4.40 21.17
CA PHE A 80 -20.72 4.31 20.15
C PHE A 80 -19.56 5.29 20.40
N ARG A 81 -19.87 6.53 20.78
CA ARG A 81 -18.89 7.62 20.91
C ARG A 81 -17.73 7.34 21.86
N PRO A 82 -17.91 6.70 23.03
CA PRO A 82 -16.78 6.34 23.90
C PRO A 82 -15.79 5.42 23.22
N TRP A 83 -16.28 4.42 22.49
CA TRP A 83 -15.44 3.45 21.76
C TRP A 83 -14.75 4.08 20.56
N LEU A 84 -15.43 4.98 19.84
CA LEU A 84 -14.79 5.78 18.79
C LEU A 84 -13.57 6.52 19.32
N LEU A 85 -13.72 7.20 20.46
CA LEU A 85 -12.63 8.01 21.01
C LEU A 85 -11.49 7.15 21.56
N ILE A 86 -11.81 6.16 22.40
CA ILE A 86 -10.81 5.25 22.98
C ILE A 86 -10.09 4.49 21.88
N GLY A 87 -10.84 3.89 20.95
CA GLY A 87 -10.26 3.14 19.83
C GLY A 87 -9.36 4.01 18.95
N THR A 88 -9.78 5.25 18.66
CA THR A 88 -8.97 6.19 17.86
C THR A 88 -7.66 6.56 18.53
N ILE A 89 -7.69 6.95 19.81
CA ILE A 89 -6.49 7.35 20.54
C ILE A 89 -5.52 6.17 20.69
N THR A 90 -6.02 5.02 21.11
CA THR A 90 -5.19 3.82 21.28
C THR A 90 -4.64 3.34 19.94
N ASN A 91 -5.44 3.35 18.87
CA ASN A 91 -4.99 2.95 17.54
C ASN A 91 -3.94 3.90 16.97
N ALA A 92 -4.09 5.22 17.14
CA ALA A 92 -3.09 6.20 16.72
C ALA A 92 -1.75 5.98 17.44
N VAL A 93 -1.77 5.70 18.74
CA VAL A 93 -0.55 5.38 19.50
C VAL A 93 0.10 4.10 18.98
N ILE A 94 -0.68 3.03 18.77
CA ILE A 94 -0.12 1.77 18.25
C ILE A 94 0.39 1.93 16.82
N LEU A 95 -0.28 2.72 15.97
CA LEU A 95 0.22 3.03 14.62
C LEU A 95 1.59 3.70 14.66
N ILE A 96 1.75 4.70 15.54
CA ILE A 96 3.03 5.41 15.72
C ILE A 96 4.10 4.43 16.22
N LEU A 97 3.80 3.61 17.21
CA LEU A 97 4.73 2.59 17.70
C LEU A 97 5.11 1.61 16.59
N MET A 98 4.16 1.15 15.79
CA MET A 98 4.39 0.20 14.71
C MET A 98 5.38 0.73 13.66
N PHE A 99 5.29 2.02 13.30
CA PHE A 99 6.21 2.68 12.37
C PHE A 99 7.39 3.39 13.05
N SER A 100 7.61 3.14 14.34
CA SER A 100 8.73 3.68 15.14
C SER A 100 9.45 2.56 15.87
N ALA A 101 9.74 1.47 15.17
CA ALA A 101 10.45 0.34 15.77
C ALA A 101 11.82 0.79 16.34
N PRO A 102 12.15 0.39 17.59
CA PRO A 102 13.41 0.76 18.20
C PRO A 102 14.62 0.27 17.38
N PRO A 103 15.65 1.11 17.17
CA PRO A 103 16.84 0.72 16.40
C PRO A 103 17.62 -0.46 17.00
N SER A 104 17.46 -0.69 18.31
CA SER A 104 18.14 -1.78 19.04
C SER A 104 17.52 -3.16 18.84
N LEU A 105 16.33 -3.24 18.18
CA LEU A 105 15.68 -4.52 17.91
C LEU A 105 16.14 -5.10 16.58
N ASP A 106 16.53 -6.37 16.59
CA ASP A 106 16.94 -7.14 15.42
C ASP A 106 16.31 -8.54 15.39
N GLY A 107 16.51 -9.25 14.30
CA GLY A 107 16.16 -10.65 14.13
C GLY A 107 14.78 -11.03 14.68
N SER A 108 14.73 -11.99 15.60
CA SER A 108 13.51 -12.47 16.22
C SER A 108 12.80 -11.43 17.11
N GLY A 109 13.55 -10.53 17.73
CA GLY A 109 13.00 -9.44 18.54
C GLY A 109 12.17 -8.48 17.70
N LEU A 110 12.66 -8.13 16.51
CA LEU A 110 11.97 -7.26 15.58
C LEU A 110 10.71 -7.94 14.99
N VAL A 111 10.78 -9.24 14.66
CA VAL A 111 9.61 -10.03 14.22
C VAL A 111 8.54 -10.08 15.31
N ALA A 112 8.93 -10.30 16.57
CA ALA A 112 7.99 -10.29 17.69
C ALA A 112 7.36 -8.90 17.90
N TYR A 113 8.15 -7.84 17.77
CA TYR A 113 7.65 -6.47 17.82
C TYR A 113 6.62 -6.18 16.72
N ALA A 114 6.91 -6.58 15.48
CA ALA A 114 6.00 -6.46 14.36
C ALA A 114 4.68 -7.20 14.61
N ALA A 115 4.76 -8.46 15.11
CA ALA A 115 3.58 -9.26 15.42
C ALA A 115 2.70 -8.61 16.49
N VAL A 116 3.30 -8.17 17.61
CA VAL A 116 2.58 -7.55 18.72
C VAL A 116 1.94 -6.23 18.29
N THR A 117 2.71 -5.34 17.65
CA THR A 117 2.20 -4.02 17.24
C THR A 117 1.13 -4.15 16.17
N TYR A 118 1.28 -5.06 15.20
CA TYR A 118 0.28 -5.25 14.16
C TYR A 118 -1.03 -5.88 14.66
N ILE A 119 -0.96 -6.87 15.56
CA ILE A 119 -2.16 -7.46 16.19
C ILE A 119 -2.87 -6.42 17.06
N LEU A 120 -2.13 -5.67 17.89
CA LEU A 120 -2.70 -4.59 18.71
C LEU A 120 -3.31 -3.49 17.84
N TRP A 121 -2.69 -3.16 16.72
CA TRP A 121 -3.25 -2.23 15.75
C TRP A 121 -4.61 -2.73 15.23
N GLY A 122 -4.74 -4.00 14.84
CA GLY A 122 -6.00 -4.61 14.41
C GLY A 122 -7.08 -4.53 15.51
N VAL A 123 -6.75 -4.92 16.74
CA VAL A 123 -7.67 -4.84 17.90
C VAL A 123 -8.16 -3.41 18.12
N THR A 124 -7.27 -2.45 18.21
CA THR A 124 -7.61 -1.06 18.49
C THR A 124 -8.34 -0.39 17.32
N TYR A 125 -8.01 -0.79 16.07
CA TYR A 125 -8.75 -0.35 14.89
C TYR A 125 -10.20 -0.84 14.92
N THR A 126 -10.44 -2.11 15.24
CA THR A 126 -11.78 -2.68 15.38
C THR A 126 -12.60 -1.98 16.47
N MET A 127 -11.95 -1.57 17.58
CA MET A 127 -12.62 -0.82 18.66
C MET A 127 -13.22 0.50 18.17
N MET A 128 -12.68 1.10 17.11
CA MET A 128 -13.18 2.33 16.50
C MET A 128 -14.07 2.03 15.29
N ASP A 129 -13.65 1.11 14.41
CA ASP A 129 -14.30 0.88 13.11
C ASP A 129 -15.71 0.29 13.25
N ILE A 130 -15.91 -0.69 14.14
CA ILE A 130 -17.22 -1.31 14.38
C ILE A 130 -18.23 -0.29 14.90
N PRO A 131 -17.96 0.50 15.96
CA PRO A 131 -18.87 1.57 16.40
C PRO A 131 -19.12 2.62 15.32
N TYR A 132 -18.11 2.99 14.54
CA TYR A 132 -18.23 3.99 13.49
C TYR A 132 -19.33 3.63 12.48
N TRP A 133 -19.25 2.44 11.88
CA TRP A 133 -20.25 1.99 10.92
C TRP A 133 -21.60 1.67 11.56
N SER A 134 -21.59 1.11 12.76
CA SER A 134 -22.80 0.75 13.50
C SER A 134 -23.58 1.96 14.03
N MET A 135 -22.96 3.13 14.08
CA MET A 135 -23.58 4.36 14.55
C MET A 135 -24.58 4.94 13.54
N ILE A 136 -24.43 4.66 12.24
CA ILE A 136 -25.30 5.24 11.17
C ILE A 136 -26.79 5.11 11.50
N PRO A 137 -27.33 3.93 11.84
CA PRO A 137 -28.74 3.80 12.20
C PRO A 137 -29.16 4.57 13.45
N ALA A 138 -28.21 4.87 14.37
CA ALA A 138 -28.52 5.52 15.64
C ALA A 138 -28.80 7.03 15.51
N PHE A 139 -28.40 7.67 14.42
CA PHE A 139 -28.63 9.09 14.20
C PHE A 139 -29.30 9.44 12.86
N THR A 140 -29.63 8.43 12.02
CA THR A 140 -30.41 8.58 10.79
C THR A 140 -31.84 8.07 10.97
N GLU A 141 -32.79 8.66 10.24
CA GLU A 141 -34.20 8.21 10.29
C GLU A 141 -34.52 6.98 9.42
N GLY A 142 -33.56 6.53 8.61
CA GLY A 142 -33.73 5.39 7.68
C GLY A 142 -33.97 5.84 6.23
N GLY A 143 -34.20 4.86 5.34
CA GLY A 143 -34.48 5.10 3.92
C GLY A 143 -33.36 5.88 3.22
N LYS A 144 -33.74 6.83 2.35
CA LYS A 144 -32.82 7.63 1.52
C LYS A 144 -31.76 8.40 2.30
N GLU A 145 -32.09 8.84 3.53
CA GLU A 145 -31.12 9.57 4.36
C GLU A 145 -29.97 8.67 4.80
N ARG A 146 -30.28 7.46 5.27
CA ARG A 146 -29.29 6.46 5.68
C ARG A 146 -28.44 5.99 4.50
N GLU A 147 -29.08 5.73 3.37
CA GLU A 147 -28.39 5.35 2.13
C GLU A 147 -27.44 6.45 1.67
N GLY A 148 -27.91 7.71 1.63
CA GLY A 148 -27.09 8.86 1.25
C GLY A 148 -25.91 9.10 2.16
N LEU A 149 -26.08 8.96 3.49
CA LEU A 149 -24.98 9.09 4.45
C LEU A 149 -23.96 7.95 4.32
N SER A 150 -24.45 6.72 4.15
CA SER A 150 -23.58 5.56 3.95
C SER A 150 -22.74 5.71 2.67
N ALA A 151 -23.35 6.17 1.58
CA ALA A 151 -22.65 6.44 0.32
C ALA A 151 -21.61 7.57 0.48
N LEU A 152 -21.98 8.66 1.16
CA LEU A 152 -21.05 9.76 1.46
C LEU A 152 -19.86 9.27 2.28
N ALA A 153 -20.10 8.51 3.36
CA ALA A 153 -19.03 7.99 4.20
C ALA A 153 -18.08 7.05 3.43
N ARG A 154 -18.63 6.18 2.58
CA ARG A 154 -17.82 5.31 1.72
C ARG A 154 -16.95 6.09 0.73
N SER A 155 -17.52 7.16 0.13
CA SER A 155 -16.76 8.03 -0.77
C SER A 155 -15.64 8.78 -0.03
N CYS A 156 -15.94 9.32 1.15
CA CYS A 156 -14.95 10.00 1.99
C CYS A 156 -13.84 9.03 2.45
N ALA A 157 -14.19 7.79 2.81
CA ALA A 157 -13.24 6.73 3.12
C ALA A 157 -12.28 6.48 1.93
N GLY A 158 -12.83 6.37 0.71
CA GLY A 158 -12.03 6.24 -0.51
C GLY A 158 -11.07 7.42 -0.73
N VAL A 159 -11.51 8.64 -0.41
CA VAL A 159 -10.62 9.83 -0.48
C VAL A 159 -9.47 9.70 0.53
N GLY A 160 -9.74 9.29 1.77
CA GLY A 160 -8.71 9.07 2.79
C GLY A 160 -7.65 8.05 2.35
N SER A 161 -8.11 6.91 1.83
CA SER A 161 -7.25 5.88 1.27
C SER A 161 -6.40 6.40 0.11
N ALA A 162 -7.01 7.12 -0.84
CA ALA A 162 -6.31 7.66 -2.00
C ALA A 162 -5.24 8.68 -1.60
N VAL A 163 -5.54 9.59 -0.69
CA VAL A 163 -4.58 10.59 -0.20
C VAL A 163 -3.33 9.91 0.35
N VAL A 164 -3.48 8.93 1.24
CA VAL A 164 -2.32 8.22 1.82
C VAL A 164 -1.56 7.44 0.76
N THR A 165 -2.24 6.71 -0.13
CA THR A 165 -1.55 5.95 -1.18
C THR A 165 -0.73 6.86 -2.10
N ILE A 166 -1.23 8.06 -2.40
CA ILE A 166 -0.58 9.01 -3.31
C ILE A 166 0.63 9.67 -2.63
N ILE A 167 0.48 10.17 -1.41
CA ILE A 167 1.48 11.06 -0.81
C ILE A 167 2.55 10.37 0.05
N THR A 168 2.31 9.13 0.53
CA THR A 168 3.16 8.50 1.56
C THR A 168 4.62 8.45 1.14
N VAL A 169 4.93 7.91 -0.04
CA VAL A 169 6.33 7.69 -0.45
C VAL A 169 7.09 9.01 -0.55
N MET A 170 6.49 10.04 -1.17
CA MET A 170 7.11 11.36 -1.28
C MET A 170 7.23 12.07 0.08
N ALA A 171 6.19 11.98 0.92
CA ALA A 171 6.20 12.59 2.24
C ALA A 171 7.24 11.93 3.16
N VAL A 172 7.33 10.60 3.14
CA VAL A 172 8.32 9.83 3.89
C VAL A 172 9.73 10.21 3.50
N SER A 173 10.03 10.26 2.20
CA SER A 173 11.33 10.68 1.69
C SER A 173 11.68 12.11 2.13
N ALA A 174 10.81 13.08 1.87
CA ALA A 174 11.05 14.48 2.19
C ALA A 174 11.22 14.74 3.69
N MET A 175 10.40 14.11 4.54
CA MET A 175 10.48 14.25 5.99
C MET A 175 11.71 13.54 6.56
N GLY A 176 11.99 12.33 6.07
CA GLY A 176 13.12 11.53 6.49
C GLY A 176 14.45 12.20 6.19
N THR A 177 14.62 12.78 5.01
CA THR A 177 15.84 13.52 4.63
C THR A 177 16.15 14.65 5.62
N SER A 178 15.14 15.42 6.01
CA SER A 178 15.32 16.53 6.96
C SER A 178 15.66 16.07 8.39
N LEU A 179 15.33 14.84 8.74
CA LEU A 179 15.50 14.28 10.10
C LEU A 179 16.73 13.38 10.21
N ALA A 180 17.08 12.66 9.16
CA ALA A 180 18.22 11.73 9.17
C ALA A 180 19.52 12.42 9.57
N ALA A 181 19.80 13.58 9.02
CA ALA A 181 20.99 14.36 9.35
C ALA A 181 21.06 14.86 10.81
N LYS A 182 19.92 14.84 11.54
CA LYS A 182 19.80 15.35 12.91
C LYS A 182 19.57 14.25 13.95
N SER A 183 19.53 12.99 13.55
CA SER A 183 19.24 11.89 14.45
C SER A 183 20.35 11.70 15.47
N ALA A 184 20.00 11.64 16.75
CA ALA A 184 20.95 11.43 17.85
C ALA A 184 21.62 10.04 17.85
N ASN A 185 21.05 9.08 17.12
CA ASN A 185 21.56 7.71 16.99
C ASN A 185 22.45 7.54 15.74
N ASN A 186 22.70 8.60 15.01
CA ASN A 186 23.54 8.55 13.83
C ASN A 186 25.01 8.67 14.16
N ILE A 187 25.79 7.85 13.48
CA ILE A 187 27.24 7.97 13.40
C ILE A 187 27.57 8.67 12.10
N THR A 188 28.46 9.66 12.14
CA THR A 188 28.98 10.30 10.93
C THR A 188 30.42 9.85 10.74
N LYS A 189 30.70 9.28 9.57
CA LYS A 189 32.06 8.94 9.15
C LYS A 189 32.48 9.89 8.04
N GLN A 190 33.68 10.44 8.15
CA GLN A 190 34.26 11.29 7.12
C GLN A 190 35.39 10.52 6.42
N ILE A 191 35.35 10.49 5.11
CA ILE A 191 36.28 9.77 4.25
C ILE A 191 36.80 10.77 3.21
N THR A 192 38.10 10.88 3.11
CA THR A 192 38.74 11.79 2.15
C THR A 192 39.66 11.01 1.22
N SER A 193 39.83 11.46 -0.01
CA SER A 193 40.81 10.89 -0.95
C SER A 193 42.25 10.98 -0.47
N ALA A 194 42.54 11.89 0.48
CA ALA A 194 43.86 11.99 1.13
C ALA A 194 44.15 10.78 2.04
N ASP A 195 43.12 10.27 2.74
CA ASP A 195 43.25 9.21 3.74
C ASP A 195 42.94 7.82 3.19
N THR A 196 42.06 7.76 2.18
CA THR A 196 41.52 6.52 1.60
C THR A 196 41.65 6.55 0.08
N ALA A 197 42.06 5.43 -0.53
CA ALA A 197 42.07 5.31 -1.98
C ALA A 197 40.62 5.26 -2.51
N ILE A 198 40.11 6.38 -3.03
CA ILE A 198 38.77 6.48 -3.60
C ILE A 198 38.87 6.34 -5.12
N SER A 199 38.35 5.22 -5.67
CA SER A 199 38.16 5.07 -7.10
C SER A 199 36.94 5.87 -7.52
N THR A 200 37.12 6.88 -8.38
CA THR A 200 36.05 7.78 -8.77
C THR A 200 35.70 7.64 -10.25
N PHE A 201 34.45 7.44 -10.52
CA PHE A 201 33.91 7.23 -11.86
C PHE A 201 32.79 8.24 -12.15
N VAL A 202 32.73 8.70 -13.40
CA VAL A 202 31.60 9.49 -13.92
C VAL A 202 31.00 8.71 -15.09
N ILE A 203 29.72 8.43 -15.01
CA ILE A 203 28.97 7.62 -15.99
C ILE A 203 27.88 8.50 -16.60
N GLU A 204 27.83 8.54 -17.94
CA GLU A 204 26.76 9.21 -18.66
C GLU A 204 25.46 8.42 -18.59
N LEU A 205 24.34 9.12 -18.39
CA LEU A 205 22.99 8.58 -18.54
C LEU A 205 22.40 8.95 -19.90
N ASP A 206 21.68 8.00 -20.49
CA ASP A 206 20.87 8.27 -21.68
C ASP A 206 19.61 9.10 -21.34
N ALA A 207 18.82 9.45 -22.35
CA ALA A 207 17.59 10.22 -22.19
C ALA A 207 16.52 9.52 -21.33
N ASP A 208 16.62 8.20 -21.17
CA ASP A 208 15.73 7.36 -20.37
C ASP A 208 16.29 7.14 -18.95
N GLY A 209 17.46 7.72 -18.63
CA GLY A 209 18.12 7.62 -17.33
C GLY A 209 18.90 6.34 -17.10
N ASN A 210 19.22 5.58 -18.15
CA ASN A 210 20.04 4.37 -18.04
C ASN A 210 21.53 4.68 -18.25
N PRO A 211 22.43 3.99 -17.52
CA PRO A 211 23.88 4.12 -17.74
C PRO A 211 24.28 3.75 -19.15
N THR A 212 25.10 4.60 -19.78
CA THR A 212 25.71 4.33 -21.07
C THR A 212 27.10 3.69 -20.89
N SER A 213 27.77 3.33 -21.98
CA SER A 213 29.17 2.87 -21.97
C SER A 213 30.19 4.01 -21.81
N ASN A 214 29.75 5.25 -21.79
CA ASN A 214 30.62 6.42 -21.64
C ASN A 214 30.97 6.61 -20.16
N VAL A 215 32.19 6.23 -19.80
CA VAL A 215 32.69 6.26 -18.42
C VAL A 215 34.02 6.98 -18.37
N ILE A 216 34.16 7.94 -17.46
CA ILE A 216 35.43 8.59 -17.12
C ILE A 216 35.89 7.98 -15.79
N GLU A 217 37.15 7.59 -15.73
CA GLU A 217 37.79 7.09 -14.52
C GLU A 217 38.90 8.08 -14.11
N TYR A 218 38.85 8.50 -12.86
CA TYR A 218 39.87 9.38 -12.27
C TYR A 218 40.80 8.59 -11.38
N GLU A 219 42.09 8.70 -11.65
CA GLU A 219 43.13 8.14 -10.80
C GLU A 219 43.19 8.84 -9.43
N LYS A 220 43.70 8.17 -8.41
CA LYS A 220 43.72 8.61 -7.02
C LYS A 220 44.34 9.99 -6.84
N ASP A 221 45.47 10.25 -7.52
CA ASP A 221 46.21 11.50 -7.47
C ASP A 221 45.53 12.70 -8.16
N LYS A 222 44.48 12.40 -8.93
CA LYS A 222 43.63 13.37 -9.64
C LYS A 222 42.28 13.57 -8.95
N THR A 223 42.08 12.99 -7.78
CA THR A 223 40.82 12.97 -7.05
C THR A 223 40.95 13.77 -5.78
N ASP A 224 40.18 14.85 -5.64
CA ASP A 224 40.01 15.61 -4.39
C ASP A 224 38.56 15.46 -3.92
N VAL A 225 38.29 14.39 -3.21
CA VAL A 225 36.93 14.02 -2.78
C VAL A 225 36.88 13.91 -1.27
N SER A 226 35.84 14.52 -0.70
CA SER A 226 35.47 14.39 0.71
C SER A 226 34.03 13.88 0.81
N VAL A 227 33.85 12.74 1.47
CA VAL A 227 32.55 12.12 1.69
C VAL A 227 32.27 12.08 3.19
N SER A 228 31.18 12.72 3.60
CA SER A 228 30.62 12.65 4.95
C SER A 228 29.40 11.76 4.93
N VAL A 229 29.47 10.59 5.55
CA VAL A 229 28.41 9.60 5.55
C VAL A 229 27.78 9.51 6.92
N THR A 230 26.45 9.65 6.99
CA THR A 230 25.68 9.60 8.22
C THR A 230 24.68 8.48 8.17
N GLY A 231 24.66 7.62 9.20
CA GLY A 231 23.72 6.52 9.33
C GLY A 231 23.70 5.92 10.74
N SER A 232 22.77 5.00 11.00
CA SER A 232 22.76 4.21 12.24
C SER A 232 23.91 3.19 12.26
N GLU A 233 24.28 2.65 13.44
CA GLU A 233 25.26 1.55 13.53
C GLU A 233 24.96 0.41 12.55
N ARG A 234 23.68 0.06 12.42
CA ARG A 234 23.20 -0.97 11.49
C ARG A 234 23.51 -0.66 10.02
N ALA A 235 23.49 0.61 9.63
CA ALA A 235 23.86 1.02 8.28
C ALA A 235 25.35 0.85 7.98
N PHE A 236 26.16 0.64 9.02
CA PHE A 236 27.59 0.43 8.94
C PHE A 236 28.04 -0.99 9.31
N GLU A 237 27.11 -1.94 9.46
CA GLU A 237 27.43 -3.36 9.60
C GLU A 237 27.72 -3.95 8.22
N GLY A 238 28.96 -4.35 7.97
CA GLY A 238 29.42 -4.92 6.69
C GLY A 238 29.90 -3.88 5.69
N ALA A 239 29.60 -4.06 4.42
CA ALA A 239 29.91 -3.10 3.37
C ALA A 239 29.01 -1.86 3.48
N TYR A 240 29.59 -0.68 3.27
CA TYR A 240 28.83 0.56 3.27
C TYR A 240 28.46 0.92 1.85
N VAL A 241 27.17 0.96 1.56
CA VAL A 241 26.65 1.45 0.29
C VAL A 241 25.71 2.59 0.56
N PHE A 242 25.94 3.71 -0.07
CA PHE A 242 25.10 4.89 0.03
C PHE A 242 24.68 5.36 -1.34
N ASN A 243 23.39 5.61 -1.50
CA ASN A 243 22.75 6.05 -2.74
C ASN A 243 22.16 7.44 -2.59
N THR A 244 21.96 8.12 -3.70
CA THR A 244 21.64 9.54 -3.77
C THR A 244 20.24 9.97 -3.45
N ASP A 245 19.27 9.13 -3.25
CA ASP A 245 17.89 9.59 -3.10
C ASP A 245 17.71 10.64 -1.98
N ASN A 246 18.76 10.85 -1.15
CA ASN A 246 18.74 11.76 -0.01
C ASN A 246 20.09 12.41 0.26
N THR A 247 20.89 12.68 -0.76
CA THR A 247 22.24 13.20 -0.64
C THR A 247 22.28 14.66 -1.02
N ASN A 248 22.84 15.49 -0.12
CA ASN A 248 23.31 16.80 -0.50
C ASN A 248 24.76 16.66 -0.99
N TYR A 249 25.03 17.04 -2.22
CA TYR A 249 26.37 17.01 -2.76
C TYR A 249 26.66 18.29 -3.56
N GLU A 250 27.92 18.70 -3.55
CA GLU A 250 28.46 19.68 -4.47
C GLU A 250 29.52 18.94 -5.31
N PHE A 251 29.37 19.04 -6.61
CA PHE A 251 30.23 18.37 -7.57
C PHE A 251 30.75 19.36 -8.58
N THR A 252 32.05 19.60 -8.54
CA THR A 252 32.72 20.49 -9.48
C THR A 252 33.86 19.76 -10.16
N VAL A 253 33.97 19.94 -11.50
CA VAL A 253 35.09 19.44 -12.28
C VAL A 253 35.74 20.63 -12.96
N ASN A 254 37.03 20.87 -12.68
CA ASN A 254 37.78 22.06 -13.15
C ASN A 254 37.07 23.39 -12.90
N GLY A 255 36.38 23.50 -11.76
CA GLY A 255 35.61 24.70 -11.39
C GLY A 255 34.25 24.84 -12.10
N VAL A 256 33.84 23.87 -12.89
CA VAL A 256 32.50 23.81 -13.49
C VAL A 256 31.60 22.96 -12.61
N THR A 257 30.54 23.53 -12.09
CA THR A 257 29.49 22.79 -11.38
C THR A 257 28.70 21.97 -12.39
N ALA A 258 28.62 20.66 -12.19
CA ALA A 258 27.82 19.76 -13.01
C ALA A 258 26.63 19.25 -12.20
N ASP A 259 25.46 19.24 -12.80
CA ASP A 259 24.30 18.60 -12.22
C ASP A 259 24.46 17.07 -12.35
N THR A 260 24.33 16.40 -11.22
CA THR A 260 24.34 14.94 -11.16
C THR A 260 22.95 14.46 -10.77
N SER A 261 22.46 13.44 -11.46
CA SER A 261 21.14 12.85 -11.15
C SER A 261 21.21 11.76 -10.09
N LYS A 262 22.39 11.15 -9.91
CA LYS A 262 22.60 10.05 -8.98
C LYS A 262 24.07 9.94 -8.60
N VAL A 263 24.35 9.57 -7.34
CA VAL A 263 25.70 9.23 -6.85
C VAL A 263 25.60 7.91 -6.07
N GLU A 264 26.55 7.02 -6.25
CA GLU A 264 26.73 5.82 -5.42
C GLU A 264 28.10 5.87 -4.76
N PHE A 265 28.15 5.63 -3.47
CA PHE A 265 29.39 5.52 -2.71
C PHE A 265 29.43 4.17 -2.00
N VAL A 266 30.54 3.45 -2.13
CA VAL A 266 30.72 2.12 -1.54
C VAL A 266 32.04 2.06 -0.82
N MET A 267 32.03 1.45 0.37
CA MET A 267 33.19 1.15 1.17
C MET A 267 33.05 -0.25 1.77
N ASP A 268 34.06 -1.09 1.64
CA ASP A 268 33.99 -2.52 1.95
C ASP A 268 33.85 -2.80 3.45
N SER A 269 34.47 -1.94 4.31
CA SER A 269 34.36 -2.00 5.78
C SER A 269 34.76 -0.69 6.40
N ALA A 270 34.50 -0.53 7.71
CA ALA A 270 34.91 0.66 8.47
C ALA A 270 36.42 0.92 8.45
N ASP A 271 37.20 -0.16 8.30
CA ASP A 271 38.65 -0.14 8.30
C ASP A 271 39.25 -0.31 6.88
N SER A 272 38.41 -0.27 5.84
CA SER A 272 38.87 -0.37 4.45
C SER A 272 39.72 0.84 4.07
N ALA A 273 40.89 0.58 3.50
CA ALA A 273 41.73 1.62 2.91
C ALA A 273 41.26 2.03 1.49
N GLU A 274 40.19 1.45 0.97
CA GLU A 274 39.71 1.67 -0.36
C GLU A 274 38.19 1.93 -0.38
N ALA A 275 37.75 2.87 -1.22
CA ALA A 275 36.37 3.21 -1.44
C ALA A 275 36.10 3.44 -2.93
N GLY A 276 34.86 3.27 -3.35
CA GLY A 276 34.40 3.56 -4.70
C GLY A 276 33.31 4.61 -4.72
N LEU A 277 33.37 5.52 -5.68
CA LEU A 277 32.43 6.59 -5.87
C LEU A 277 32.03 6.68 -7.34
N VAL A 278 30.72 6.63 -7.63
CA VAL A 278 30.20 6.74 -8.97
C VAL A 278 29.24 7.91 -9.06
N PHE A 279 29.50 8.84 -9.95
CA PHE A 279 28.59 9.91 -10.34
C PHE A 279 27.88 9.53 -11.63
N TYR A 280 26.56 9.57 -11.65
CA TYR A 280 25.77 9.41 -12.85
C TYR A 280 25.30 10.80 -13.28
N VAL A 281 25.66 11.21 -14.49
CA VAL A 281 25.41 12.55 -15.03
C VAL A 281 24.63 12.47 -16.33
N ASP A 282 23.87 13.49 -16.63
CA ASP A 282 23.23 13.62 -17.93
C ASP A 282 24.23 13.91 -19.06
N HIS A 283 23.77 13.84 -20.30
CA HIS A 283 24.61 14.09 -21.49
C HIS A 283 25.27 15.48 -21.46
N ASP A 284 24.54 16.50 -21.06
CA ASP A 284 25.05 17.88 -21.06
C ASP A 284 26.15 18.10 -20.03
N ALA A 285 26.02 17.47 -18.85
CA ALA A 285 27.04 17.49 -17.80
C ALA A 285 28.24 16.65 -18.22
N TYR A 286 28.01 15.45 -18.80
CA TYR A 286 29.10 14.58 -19.30
C TYR A 286 29.96 15.29 -20.33
N GLU A 287 29.38 15.94 -21.32
CA GLU A 287 30.11 16.69 -22.37
C GLU A 287 30.96 17.83 -21.82
N LYS A 288 30.55 18.46 -20.69
CA LYS A 288 31.34 19.52 -20.04
C LYS A 288 32.56 19.00 -19.29
N ILE A 289 32.52 17.74 -18.84
CA ILE A 289 33.56 17.17 -17.94
C ILE A 289 34.44 16.11 -18.58
N LYS A 290 34.07 15.59 -19.76
CA LYS A 290 34.76 14.47 -20.41
C LYS A 290 36.25 14.70 -20.70
N ASP A 291 36.67 15.96 -20.86
CA ASP A 291 38.05 16.35 -21.13
C ASP A 291 38.77 16.87 -19.87
N SER A 292 38.21 16.66 -18.68
CA SER A 292 38.78 17.14 -17.41
C SER A 292 39.79 16.15 -16.84
N ASP A 293 40.95 16.65 -16.42
CA ASP A 293 42.06 15.84 -15.89
C ASP A 293 41.94 15.47 -14.41
N SER A 294 41.07 16.16 -13.65
CA SER A 294 40.87 15.95 -12.22
C SER A 294 39.43 16.17 -11.80
N ILE A 295 39.04 15.60 -10.67
CA ILE A 295 37.71 15.75 -10.08
C ILE A 295 37.81 16.26 -8.64
N SER A 296 36.94 17.20 -8.28
CA SER A 296 36.77 17.69 -6.92
C SER A 296 35.31 17.55 -6.51
N ALA A 297 35.03 16.95 -5.37
CA ALA A 297 33.66 16.77 -4.89
C ALA A 297 33.56 16.79 -3.37
N GLN A 298 32.51 17.43 -2.87
CA GLN A 298 32.07 17.34 -1.48
C GLN A 298 30.70 16.69 -1.41
N LEU A 299 30.60 15.60 -0.66
CA LEU A 299 29.36 14.86 -0.52
C LEU A 299 28.96 14.74 0.94
N THR A 300 27.69 14.95 1.22
CA THR A 300 27.06 14.55 2.47
C THR A 300 25.99 13.54 2.16
N MET A 301 26.17 12.32 2.60
CA MET A 301 25.28 11.20 2.30
C MET A 301 24.62 10.70 3.57
N ASN A 302 23.32 10.36 3.46
CA ASN A 302 22.57 9.74 4.54
C ASN A 302 22.14 8.34 4.11
N SER A 303 22.07 7.40 5.04
CA SER A 303 21.53 6.07 4.78
C SER A 303 20.06 6.16 4.36
N THR A 304 19.71 5.63 3.19
CA THR A 304 18.34 5.56 2.68
C THR A 304 17.40 4.86 3.65
N LEU A 305 17.87 3.77 4.28
CA LEU A 305 17.11 3.03 5.28
C LEU A 305 16.73 3.90 6.48
N GLU A 306 17.69 4.71 6.96
CA GLU A 306 17.46 5.61 8.10
C GLU A 306 16.52 6.76 7.71
N VAL A 307 16.63 7.28 6.49
CA VAL A 307 15.72 8.29 5.96
C VAL A 307 14.28 7.75 5.90
N GLU A 308 14.09 6.57 5.32
CA GLU A 308 12.75 5.98 5.22
C GLU A 308 12.22 5.60 6.60
N ARG A 309 13.03 5.05 7.49
CA ARG A 309 12.65 4.70 8.87
C ARG A 309 12.13 5.93 9.64
N LEU A 310 12.87 7.03 9.63
CA LEU A 310 12.50 8.28 10.29
C LEU A 310 11.32 8.97 9.60
N GLY A 311 11.26 8.87 8.27
CA GLY A 311 10.17 9.37 7.48
C GLY A 311 8.84 8.69 7.81
N PHE A 312 8.80 7.36 7.86
CA PHE A 312 7.60 6.60 8.26
C PHE A 312 7.18 6.90 9.69
N SER A 313 8.14 6.97 10.63
CA SER A 313 7.86 7.36 12.02
C SER A 313 7.16 8.72 12.08
N SER A 314 7.73 9.73 11.45
CA SER A 314 7.19 11.10 11.45
C SER A 314 5.86 11.21 10.71
N PHE A 315 5.74 10.52 9.57
CA PHE A 315 4.50 10.50 8.79
C PHE A 315 3.37 9.82 9.57
N SER A 316 3.66 8.72 10.27
CA SER A 316 2.69 8.03 11.12
C SER A 316 2.15 8.92 12.25
N ILE A 317 2.99 9.80 12.82
CA ILE A 317 2.57 10.79 13.81
C ILE A 317 1.56 11.77 13.21
N ILE A 318 1.85 12.32 12.01
CA ILE A 318 0.94 13.25 11.33
C ILE A 318 -0.40 12.57 11.04
N ILE A 319 -0.37 11.37 10.47
CA ILE A 319 -1.59 10.61 10.18
C ILE A 319 -2.37 10.30 11.46
N GLY A 320 -1.68 9.88 12.54
CA GLY A 320 -2.29 9.61 13.83
C GLY A 320 -2.98 10.84 14.45
N VAL A 321 -2.33 12.01 14.37
CA VAL A 321 -2.89 13.29 14.85
C VAL A 321 -4.12 13.70 14.03
N LEU A 322 -4.02 13.64 12.70
CA LEU A 322 -5.16 13.94 11.80
C LEU A 322 -6.34 13.00 12.08
N PHE A 323 -6.07 11.73 12.30
CA PHE A 323 -7.10 10.75 12.66
C PHE A 323 -7.81 11.10 13.95
N ILE A 324 -7.07 11.46 15.01
CA ILE A 324 -7.66 11.89 16.30
C ILE A 324 -8.52 13.15 16.11
N ILE A 325 -8.05 14.12 15.34
CA ILE A 325 -8.80 15.35 15.05
C ILE A 325 -10.09 15.02 14.30
N PHE A 326 -10.02 14.23 13.24
CA PHE A 326 -11.17 13.95 12.37
C PHE A 326 -12.26 13.14 13.10
N ILE A 327 -11.88 12.10 13.84
CA ILE A 327 -12.83 11.35 14.67
C ILE A 327 -13.32 12.21 15.85
N GLY A 328 -12.46 13.07 16.41
CA GLY A 328 -12.87 14.04 17.43
C GLY A 328 -14.00 14.96 16.93
N ILE A 329 -13.88 15.50 15.71
CA ILE A 329 -14.95 16.30 15.06
C ILE A 329 -16.23 15.46 14.93
N THR A 330 -16.12 14.20 14.49
CA THR A 330 -17.27 13.29 14.41
C THR A 330 -17.94 13.12 15.77
N CYS A 331 -17.18 12.85 16.83
CA CYS A 331 -17.71 12.67 18.19
C CYS A 331 -18.35 13.93 18.77
N LEU A 332 -17.86 15.12 18.43
CA LEU A 332 -18.39 16.39 18.91
C LEU A 332 -19.69 16.79 18.20
N CYS A 333 -19.75 16.64 16.88
CA CYS A 333 -20.85 17.12 16.06
C CYS A 333 -22.04 16.15 16.00
N ILE A 334 -21.80 14.83 16.13
CA ILE A 334 -22.84 13.82 16.00
C ILE A 334 -23.35 13.39 17.37
N LYS A 335 -24.67 13.46 17.56
CA LYS A 335 -25.34 12.96 18.75
C LYS A 335 -26.20 11.75 18.40
N GLU A 336 -26.06 10.69 19.17
CA GLU A 336 -26.91 9.50 19.05
C GLU A 336 -28.33 9.87 19.44
N LYS A 337 -29.28 9.68 18.50
CA LYS A 337 -30.72 10.08 18.69
C LYS A 337 -31.57 8.91 19.19
N SER A 338 -31.10 7.67 19.08
CA SER A 338 -31.82 6.47 19.51
C SER A 338 -30.89 5.37 20.00
N SER A 339 -31.37 4.56 20.95
CA SER A 339 -30.74 3.28 21.30
C SER A 339 -31.16 2.23 20.27
N VAL A 340 -30.32 1.98 19.27
CA VAL A 340 -30.57 0.90 18.30
C VAL A 340 -30.10 -0.41 18.90
N ASP A 341 -30.95 -1.44 18.91
CA ASP A 341 -30.53 -2.80 19.21
C ASP A 341 -29.67 -3.33 18.07
N MET A 342 -28.38 -3.51 18.37
CA MET A 342 -27.46 -4.13 17.44
C MET A 342 -27.69 -5.65 17.45
N GLN A 343 -28.13 -6.18 16.33
CA GLN A 343 -28.10 -7.63 16.12
C GLN A 343 -26.67 -8.03 15.81
N THR A 344 -25.99 -8.61 16.80
CA THR A 344 -24.65 -9.16 16.65
C THR A 344 -24.74 -10.65 16.40
N ALA A 345 -24.17 -11.09 15.28
CA ALA A 345 -24.04 -12.50 15.00
C ALA A 345 -22.69 -13.01 15.49
N SER A 346 -22.65 -14.16 16.13
CA SER A 346 -21.39 -14.85 16.42
C SER A 346 -20.76 -15.37 15.13
N VAL A 347 -19.44 -15.59 15.11
CA VAL A 347 -18.73 -16.17 13.95
C VAL A 347 -19.39 -17.48 13.51
N SER A 348 -19.76 -18.34 14.46
CA SER A 348 -20.46 -19.60 14.17
C SER A 348 -21.81 -19.37 13.47
N GLN A 349 -22.58 -18.35 13.87
CA GLN A 349 -23.85 -18.01 13.22
C GLN A 349 -23.60 -17.46 11.82
N MET A 350 -22.54 -16.67 11.61
CA MET A 350 -22.16 -16.14 10.29
C MET A 350 -21.82 -17.28 9.32
N PHE A 351 -20.99 -18.22 9.72
CA PHE A 351 -20.69 -19.39 8.90
C PHE A 351 -21.90 -20.29 8.66
N LYS A 352 -22.77 -20.51 9.66
CA LYS A 352 -23.99 -21.30 9.50
C LYS A 352 -24.97 -20.65 8.52
N ALA A 353 -25.16 -19.35 8.59
CA ALA A 353 -25.99 -18.59 7.64
C ALA A 353 -25.45 -18.68 6.21
N LEU A 354 -24.12 -18.57 6.06
CA LEU A 354 -23.44 -18.67 4.77
C LEU A 354 -23.57 -20.07 4.16
N ILE A 355 -23.35 -21.14 4.97
CA ILE A 355 -23.46 -22.53 4.50
C ILE A 355 -24.90 -22.86 4.11
N SER A 356 -25.90 -22.31 4.81
CA SER A 356 -27.31 -22.52 4.49
C SER A 356 -27.79 -21.79 3.23
N ASN A 357 -27.01 -20.79 2.77
CA ASN A 357 -27.31 -19.96 1.58
C ASN A 357 -26.21 -20.16 0.53
N ASP A 358 -26.41 -21.08 -0.39
CA ASP A 358 -25.45 -21.43 -1.44
C ASP A 358 -25.12 -20.25 -2.38
N GLN A 359 -26.07 -19.33 -2.59
CA GLN A 359 -25.82 -18.14 -3.40
C GLN A 359 -24.95 -17.12 -2.66
N ALA A 360 -25.18 -16.92 -1.37
CA ALA A 360 -24.32 -16.09 -0.54
C ALA A 360 -22.89 -16.67 -0.47
N MET A 361 -22.75 -17.97 -0.31
CA MET A 361 -21.45 -18.67 -0.36
C MET A 361 -20.73 -18.42 -1.70
N THR A 362 -21.44 -18.55 -2.82
CA THR A 362 -20.88 -18.33 -4.16
C THR A 362 -20.38 -16.89 -4.33
N VAL A 363 -21.17 -15.90 -3.94
CA VAL A 363 -20.80 -14.49 -4.03
C VAL A 363 -19.62 -14.17 -3.11
N VAL A 364 -19.64 -14.68 -1.88
CA VAL A 364 -18.55 -14.47 -0.90
C VAL A 364 -17.24 -15.05 -1.42
N ILE A 365 -17.22 -16.27 -1.95
CA ILE A 365 -16.01 -16.86 -2.56
C ILE A 365 -15.54 -16.00 -3.74
N THR A 366 -16.46 -15.53 -4.59
CA THR A 366 -16.11 -14.65 -5.72
C THR A 366 -15.48 -13.35 -5.24
N ILE A 367 -15.99 -12.74 -4.16
CA ILE A 367 -15.45 -11.53 -3.55
C ILE A 367 -14.04 -11.78 -2.98
N VAL A 368 -13.82 -12.91 -2.29
CA VAL A 368 -12.48 -13.29 -1.79
C VAL A 368 -11.48 -13.36 -2.93
N LEU A 369 -11.81 -14.12 -3.96
CA LEU A 369 -10.91 -14.35 -5.10
C LEU A 369 -10.62 -13.04 -5.84
N PHE A 370 -11.63 -12.24 -6.12
CA PHE A 370 -11.46 -10.95 -6.78
C PHE A 370 -10.56 -9.99 -5.96
N ASN A 371 -10.84 -9.84 -4.66
CA ASN A 371 -10.03 -8.97 -3.80
C ASN A 371 -8.60 -9.52 -3.63
N THR A 372 -8.42 -10.83 -3.50
CA THR A 372 -7.08 -11.45 -3.44
C THR A 372 -6.27 -11.10 -4.71
N ALA A 373 -6.86 -11.25 -5.90
CA ALA A 373 -6.20 -10.88 -7.15
C ALA A 373 -5.75 -9.41 -7.16
N THR A 374 -6.63 -8.50 -6.76
CA THR A 374 -6.33 -7.06 -6.72
C THR A 374 -5.25 -6.72 -5.69
N TYR A 375 -5.34 -7.30 -4.49
CA TYR A 375 -4.39 -7.03 -3.40
C TYR A 375 -3.00 -7.62 -3.64
N ILE A 376 -2.86 -8.74 -4.37
CA ILE A 376 -1.54 -9.25 -4.79
C ILE A 376 -0.82 -8.18 -5.60
N THR A 377 -1.46 -7.61 -6.62
CA THR A 377 -0.88 -6.56 -7.44
C THR A 377 -0.58 -5.30 -6.61
N SER A 378 -1.51 -4.87 -5.76
CA SER A 378 -1.31 -3.67 -4.92
C SER A 378 -0.13 -3.81 -3.97
N ASN A 379 0.07 -4.98 -3.35
CA ASN A 379 1.20 -5.23 -2.45
C ASN A 379 2.55 -5.30 -3.18
N LEU A 380 2.56 -5.74 -4.44
CA LEU A 380 3.78 -5.84 -5.25
C LEU A 380 4.07 -4.57 -6.05
N LEU A 381 3.13 -3.64 -6.15
CA LEU A 381 3.24 -2.46 -7.01
C LEU A 381 4.40 -1.54 -6.61
N ILE A 382 4.64 -1.33 -5.33
CA ILE A 382 5.76 -0.51 -4.86
C ILE A 382 7.11 -1.11 -5.28
N TYR A 383 7.24 -2.43 -5.18
CA TYR A 383 8.45 -3.15 -5.60
C TYR A 383 8.66 -3.11 -7.11
N PHE A 384 7.56 -3.16 -7.88
CA PHE A 384 7.62 -3.00 -9.33
C PHE A 384 8.17 -1.63 -9.74
N PHE A 385 7.70 -0.55 -9.10
CA PHE A 385 8.20 0.79 -9.40
C PHE A 385 9.63 1.00 -8.90
N LYS A 386 9.98 0.45 -7.73
CA LYS A 386 11.30 0.61 -7.13
C LYS A 386 12.38 -0.21 -7.86
N TYR A 387 12.10 -1.46 -8.22
CA TYR A 387 13.12 -2.40 -8.72
C TYR A 387 13.02 -2.75 -10.19
N ASP A 388 11.84 -2.72 -10.79
CA ASP A 388 11.64 -3.08 -12.20
C ASP A 388 11.62 -1.86 -13.11
N LEU A 389 10.69 -0.92 -12.88
CA LEU A 389 10.65 0.33 -13.62
C LEU A 389 11.86 1.20 -13.25
N ALA A 390 12.23 1.17 -11.98
CA ALA A 390 13.42 1.83 -11.40
C ALA A 390 13.63 3.29 -11.84
N GLY A 391 14.86 3.78 -11.76
CA GLY A 391 15.24 5.13 -12.15
C GLY A 391 15.17 6.15 -11.01
N SER A 392 15.82 7.29 -11.18
CA SER A 392 15.97 8.34 -10.14
C SER A 392 14.66 8.96 -9.66
N ASN A 393 13.57 8.78 -10.39
CA ASN A 393 12.24 9.33 -10.03
C ASN A 393 11.17 8.23 -9.86
N TRP A 394 11.54 7.05 -9.37
CA TRP A 394 10.58 5.95 -9.18
C TRP A 394 9.42 6.35 -8.25
N GLN A 395 9.69 7.14 -7.21
CA GLN A 395 8.69 7.64 -6.26
C GLN A 395 7.67 8.56 -6.95
N GLY A 396 8.13 9.48 -7.82
CA GLY A 396 7.27 10.33 -8.62
C GLY A 396 6.41 9.52 -9.59
N ASN A 397 6.97 8.52 -10.25
CA ASN A 397 6.28 7.61 -11.16
C ASN A 397 5.23 6.77 -10.41
N TYR A 398 5.57 6.23 -9.23
CA TYR A 398 4.65 5.51 -8.35
C TYR A 398 3.46 6.39 -7.94
N THR A 399 3.75 7.62 -7.49
CA THR A 399 2.75 8.61 -7.08
C THR A 399 1.82 8.98 -8.25
N LEU A 400 2.39 9.25 -9.42
CA LEU A 400 1.65 9.58 -10.63
C LEU A 400 0.72 8.43 -11.06
N PHE A 401 1.22 7.19 -11.04
CA PHE A 401 0.43 6.01 -11.36
C PHE A 401 -0.71 5.80 -10.37
N ASN A 402 -0.45 5.90 -9.07
CA ASN A 402 -1.49 5.72 -8.04
C ASN A 402 -2.56 6.83 -8.11
N THR A 403 -2.17 8.06 -8.43
CA THR A 403 -3.13 9.17 -8.67
C THR A 403 -4.06 8.83 -9.82
N PHE A 404 -3.50 8.39 -10.94
CA PHE A 404 -4.29 7.93 -12.09
C PHE A 404 -5.19 6.74 -11.73
N ALA A 405 -4.63 5.73 -11.09
CA ALA A 405 -5.33 4.50 -10.69
C ALA A 405 -6.52 4.78 -9.76
N GLY A 406 -6.32 5.59 -8.72
CA GLY A 406 -7.38 6.02 -7.80
C GLY A 406 -8.48 6.83 -8.50
N GLY A 407 -8.08 7.77 -9.36
CA GLY A 407 -9.02 8.54 -10.18
C GLY A 407 -9.86 7.66 -11.09
N MET A 408 -9.24 6.69 -11.77
CA MET A 408 -9.94 5.73 -12.63
C MET A 408 -10.91 4.84 -11.88
N GLN A 409 -10.53 4.35 -10.70
CA GLN A 409 -11.41 3.55 -9.85
C GLN A 409 -12.67 4.34 -9.44
N ILE A 410 -12.52 5.59 -9.02
CA ILE A 410 -13.65 6.47 -8.66
C ILE A 410 -14.54 6.75 -9.88
N LEU A 411 -13.93 7.11 -11.02
CA LEU A 411 -14.68 7.34 -12.26
C LEU A 411 -15.48 6.09 -12.70
N ALA A 412 -14.89 4.91 -12.54
CA ALA A 412 -15.56 3.66 -12.88
C ALA A 412 -16.78 3.39 -12.00
N MET A 413 -16.68 3.67 -10.70
CA MET A 413 -17.81 3.53 -9.77
C MET A 413 -18.92 4.55 -10.05
N MET A 414 -18.55 5.83 -10.28
CA MET A 414 -19.51 6.92 -10.36
C MET A 414 -20.09 7.13 -11.75
N LEU A 415 -19.33 6.85 -12.80
CA LEU A 415 -19.71 7.15 -14.18
C LEU A 415 -19.89 5.87 -15.02
N PHE A 416 -18.89 5.00 -15.08
CA PHE A 416 -18.92 3.86 -16.01
C PHE A 416 -19.94 2.81 -15.57
N PHE A 417 -20.05 2.50 -14.29
CA PHE A 417 -21.05 1.55 -13.81
C PHE A 417 -22.50 2.00 -14.13
N PRO A 418 -22.95 3.22 -13.80
CA PRO A 418 -24.29 3.68 -14.18
C PRO A 418 -24.53 3.72 -15.69
N LEU A 419 -23.50 4.06 -16.50
CA LEU A 419 -23.60 4.03 -17.96
C LEU A 419 -23.79 2.61 -18.49
N LEU A 420 -22.97 1.67 -18.02
CA LEU A 420 -23.09 0.26 -18.40
C LEU A 420 -24.43 -0.34 -17.94
N ARG A 421 -24.95 0.08 -16.78
CA ARG A 421 -26.22 -0.40 -16.24
C ARG A 421 -27.42 0.01 -17.09
N LYS A 422 -27.33 1.08 -17.88
CA LYS A 422 -28.36 1.46 -18.85
C LYS A 422 -28.46 0.49 -20.04
N ALA A 423 -27.37 -0.18 -20.40
CA ALA A 423 -27.28 -1.04 -21.59
C ALA A 423 -27.24 -2.53 -21.25
N PHE A 424 -26.73 -2.89 -20.07
CA PHE A 424 -26.47 -4.28 -19.69
C PHE A 424 -27.04 -4.61 -18.32
N ASN A 425 -27.40 -5.89 -18.14
CA ASN A 425 -27.77 -6.43 -16.83
C ASN A 425 -26.52 -6.64 -15.94
N THR A 426 -26.75 -6.79 -14.63
CA THR A 426 -25.68 -6.88 -13.60
C THR A 426 -24.70 -8.02 -13.87
N ILE A 427 -25.18 -9.17 -14.32
CA ILE A 427 -24.35 -10.34 -14.64
C ILE A 427 -23.44 -10.06 -15.84
N LYS A 428 -23.95 -9.43 -16.89
CA LYS A 428 -23.12 -9.05 -18.06
C LYS A 428 -22.06 -8.04 -17.69
N ILE A 429 -22.39 -7.06 -16.83
CA ILE A 429 -21.42 -6.05 -16.37
C ILE A 429 -20.34 -6.72 -15.51
N PHE A 430 -20.68 -7.71 -14.69
CA PHE A 430 -19.70 -8.51 -13.96
C PHE A 430 -18.70 -9.19 -14.91
N TYR A 431 -19.19 -9.86 -15.97
CA TYR A 431 -18.30 -10.47 -16.97
C TYR A 431 -17.43 -9.42 -17.68
N ILE A 432 -17.99 -8.28 -18.08
CA ILE A 432 -17.25 -7.18 -18.69
C ILE A 432 -16.13 -6.72 -17.74
N GLY A 433 -16.41 -6.53 -16.45
CA GLY A 433 -15.43 -6.15 -15.44
C GLY A 433 -14.30 -7.18 -15.30
N VAL A 434 -14.65 -8.47 -15.16
CA VAL A 434 -13.63 -9.53 -15.01
C VAL A 434 -12.76 -9.66 -16.27
N PHE A 435 -13.35 -9.66 -17.46
CA PHE A 435 -12.59 -9.71 -18.71
C PHE A 435 -11.75 -8.46 -18.94
N SER A 436 -12.24 -7.27 -18.55
CA SER A 436 -11.46 -6.04 -18.56
C SER A 436 -10.21 -6.15 -17.67
N ALA A 437 -10.38 -6.66 -16.43
CA ALA A 437 -9.26 -6.87 -15.52
C ALA A 437 -8.23 -7.86 -16.09
N ILE A 438 -8.68 -9.02 -16.57
CA ILE A 438 -7.79 -10.02 -17.19
C ILE A 438 -7.06 -9.43 -18.40
N GLY A 439 -7.76 -8.71 -19.28
CA GLY A 439 -7.14 -8.02 -20.41
C GLY A 439 -6.09 -6.99 -19.98
N GLY A 440 -6.40 -6.21 -18.94
CA GLY A 440 -5.45 -5.28 -18.32
C GLY A 440 -4.20 -5.97 -17.80
N TYR A 441 -4.33 -7.08 -17.09
CA TYR A 441 -3.18 -7.87 -16.61
C TYR A 441 -2.34 -8.48 -17.76
N ILE A 442 -2.97 -8.91 -18.85
CA ILE A 442 -2.26 -9.39 -20.03
C ILE A 442 -1.46 -8.24 -20.67
N ILE A 443 -2.03 -7.05 -20.79
CA ILE A 443 -1.33 -5.86 -21.30
C ILE A 443 -0.17 -5.49 -20.37
N LEU A 444 -0.39 -5.52 -19.06
CA LEU A 444 0.65 -5.26 -18.06
C LEU A 444 1.83 -6.23 -18.21
N LEU A 445 1.54 -7.51 -18.36
CA LEU A 445 2.56 -8.53 -18.58
C LEU A 445 3.32 -8.28 -19.90
N ALA A 446 2.62 -7.96 -20.98
CA ALA A 446 3.25 -7.70 -22.27
C ALA A 446 4.18 -6.47 -22.20
N LEU A 447 3.76 -5.37 -21.59
CA LEU A 447 4.60 -4.18 -21.41
C LEU A 447 5.82 -4.45 -20.53
N SER A 448 5.65 -5.26 -19.50
CA SER A 448 6.75 -5.67 -18.62
C SER A 448 7.78 -6.55 -19.36
N ILE A 449 7.33 -7.50 -20.20
CA ILE A 449 8.22 -8.37 -20.99
C ILE A 449 8.97 -7.55 -22.07
N ILE A 450 8.30 -6.57 -22.71
CA ILE A 450 8.92 -5.67 -23.69
C ILE A 450 9.98 -4.78 -23.02
N GLY A 451 9.93 -4.65 -21.69
CA GLY A 451 10.88 -3.83 -20.92
C GLY A 451 10.58 -2.33 -21.01
N ALA A 452 9.31 -1.96 -21.03
CA ALA A 452 8.93 -0.55 -21.02
C ALA A 452 9.46 0.14 -19.75
N LYS A 453 10.25 1.21 -19.92
CA LYS A 453 10.89 1.96 -18.80
C LYS A 453 10.15 3.22 -18.42
N SER A 454 9.20 3.68 -19.24
CA SER A 454 8.36 4.85 -18.93
C SER A 454 7.09 4.45 -18.21
N VAL A 455 6.60 5.30 -17.29
CA VAL A 455 5.33 5.08 -16.56
C VAL A 455 4.09 5.19 -17.45
N TYR A 456 4.14 6.00 -18.51
CA TYR A 456 2.97 6.33 -19.33
C TYR A 456 2.29 5.14 -20.02
N PRO A 457 3.00 4.16 -20.61
CA PRO A 457 2.37 2.96 -21.18
C PRO A 457 1.57 2.16 -20.15
N PHE A 458 1.97 2.18 -18.86
CA PHE A 458 1.31 1.46 -17.78
C PHE A 458 -0.05 2.05 -17.39
N PHE A 459 -0.38 3.26 -17.83
CA PHE A 459 -1.73 3.82 -17.68
C PHE A 459 -2.78 3.03 -18.46
N ILE A 460 -2.42 2.37 -19.56
CA ILE A 460 -3.35 1.53 -20.35
C ILE A 460 -3.84 0.35 -19.52
N PRO A 461 -2.97 -0.57 -19.01
CA PRO A 461 -3.43 -1.64 -18.14
C PRO A 461 -4.04 -1.10 -16.84
N GLY A 462 -3.53 -0.01 -16.29
CA GLY A 462 -4.10 0.68 -15.13
C GLY A 462 -5.57 1.08 -15.35
N PHE A 463 -5.91 1.62 -16.51
CA PHE A 463 -7.29 1.95 -16.89
C PHE A 463 -8.19 0.71 -16.83
N PHE A 464 -7.80 -0.39 -17.47
CA PHE A 464 -8.61 -1.59 -17.53
C PHE A 464 -8.73 -2.29 -16.16
N ILE A 465 -7.65 -2.39 -15.41
CA ILE A 465 -7.63 -3.05 -14.09
C ILE A 465 -8.41 -2.21 -13.08
N MET A 466 -8.09 -0.92 -12.91
CA MET A 466 -8.72 -0.07 -11.91
C MET A 466 -10.16 0.29 -12.25
N GLY A 467 -10.46 0.44 -13.55
CA GLY A 467 -11.84 0.55 -14.03
C GLY A 467 -12.68 -0.68 -13.67
N ALA A 468 -12.12 -1.88 -13.88
CA ALA A 468 -12.76 -3.13 -13.48
C ALA A 468 -12.94 -3.22 -11.96
N VAL A 469 -11.93 -2.86 -11.16
CA VAL A 469 -12.00 -2.85 -9.68
C VAL A 469 -13.16 -1.97 -9.21
N GLY A 470 -13.28 -0.75 -9.76
CA GLY A 470 -14.38 0.16 -9.42
C GLY A 470 -15.75 -0.46 -9.73
N ILE A 471 -15.95 -0.99 -10.93
CA ILE A 471 -17.21 -1.62 -11.36
C ILE A 471 -17.54 -2.85 -10.50
N LEU A 472 -16.56 -3.74 -10.29
CA LEU A 472 -16.75 -5.00 -9.57
C LEU A 472 -17.05 -4.78 -8.08
N ASN A 473 -16.48 -3.77 -7.44
CA ASN A 473 -16.81 -3.41 -6.06
C ASN A 473 -18.30 -3.07 -5.89
N VAL A 474 -18.88 -2.32 -6.84
CA VAL A 474 -20.32 -2.01 -6.83
C VAL A 474 -21.15 -3.26 -7.06
N ILE A 475 -20.81 -4.06 -8.08
CA ILE A 475 -21.55 -5.27 -8.46
C ILE A 475 -21.54 -6.32 -7.35
N CYS A 476 -20.41 -6.56 -6.71
CA CYS A 476 -20.30 -7.50 -5.60
C CYS A 476 -21.24 -7.14 -4.45
N THR A 477 -21.39 -5.85 -4.15
CA THR A 477 -22.35 -5.38 -3.14
C THR A 477 -23.80 -5.64 -3.57
N ILE A 478 -24.13 -5.42 -4.85
CA ILE A 478 -25.47 -5.72 -5.40
C ILE A 478 -25.75 -7.23 -5.34
N PHE A 479 -24.80 -8.05 -5.76
CA PHE A 479 -24.98 -9.51 -5.70
C PHE A 479 -25.17 -9.99 -4.26
N LEU A 480 -24.45 -9.42 -3.32
CA LEU A 480 -24.60 -9.77 -1.92
C LEU A 480 -26.00 -9.42 -1.38
N ALA A 481 -26.52 -8.24 -1.74
CA ALA A 481 -27.88 -7.85 -1.40
C ALA A 481 -28.93 -8.82 -2.00
N ASN A 482 -28.76 -9.24 -3.26
CA ASN A 482 -29.64 -10.22 -3.90
C ASN A 482 -29.63 -11.58 -3.19
N THR A 483 -28.48 -11.97 -2.57
CA THR A 483 -28.42 -13.22 -1.81
C THR A 483 -29.17 -13.15 -0.48
N CYS A 484 -29.42 -11.96 0.06
CA CYS A 484 -30.26 -11.79 1.24
C CYS A 484 -31.72 -12.13 0.94
N ASP A 485 -32.25 -11.62 -0.19
CA ASP A 485 -33.61 -11.93 -0.65
C ASP A 485 -33.77 -13.43 -0.97
N TYR A 486 -32.77 -14.03 -1.61
CA TYR A 486 -32.74 -15.47 -1.84
C TYR A 486 -32.72 -16.30 -0.54
N GLY A 487 -31.95 -15.84 0.46
CA GLY A 487 -31.90 -16.48 1.78
C GLY A 487 -33.26 -16.43 2.49
N GLU A 488 -33.96 -15.30 2.44
CA GLU A 488 -35.33 -15.16 2.96
C GLU A 488 -36.29 -16.08 2.25
N PHE A 489 -36.25 -16.12 0.92
CA PHE A 489 -37.07 -17.00 0.10
C PHE A 489 -36.84 -18.49 0.42
N LYS A 490 -35.57 -18.93 0.51
CA LYS A 490 -35.21 -20.34 0.68
C LYS A 490 -35.37 -20.84 2.12
N ASN A 491 -34.94 -20.01 3.10
CA ASN A 491 -34.81 -20.41 4.50
C ASN A 491 -35.88 -19.78 5.40
N GLY A 492 -36.74 -18.89 4.88
CA GLY A 492 -37.72 -18.14 5.66
C GLY A 492 -37.13 -17.13 6.61
N ARG A 493 -35.82 -16.80 6.48
CA ARG A 493 -35.09 -15.91 7.38
C ARG A 493 -34.21 -14.94 6.61
N ARG A 494 -34.28 -13.66 6.94
CA ARG A 494 -33.49 -12.59 6.35
C ARG A 494 -32.25 -12.32 7.19
N ASP A 495 -31.11 -12.90 6.79
CA ASP A 495 -29.83 -12.80 7.52
C ASP A 495 -28.94 -11.66 6.96
N GLU A 496 -29.51 -10.49 6.64
CA GLU A 496 -28.83 -9.39 5.95
C GLU A 496 -27.58 -8.90 6.70
N SER A 497 -27.71 -8.60 7.99
CA SER A 497 -26.58 -8.12 8.82
C SER A 497 -25.44 -9.14 8.89
N VAL A 498 -25.78 -10.43 8.91
CA VAL A 498 -24.81 -11.54 8.94
C VAL A 498 -24.03 -11.64 7.63
N ILE A 499 -24.74 -11.55 6.50
CA ILE A 499 -24.15 -11.66 5.15
C ILE A 499 -23.21 -10.48 4.88
N PHE A 500 -23.62 -9.24 5.23
CA PHE A 500 -22.75 -8.07 5.05
C PHE A 500 -21.54 -8.03 6.02
N SER A 501 -21.70 -8.53 7.25
CA SER A 501 -20.56 -8.73 8.16
C SER A 501 -19.56 -9.73 7.59
N MET A 502 -20.05 -10.80 6.96
CA MET A 502 -19.19 -11.76 6.28
C MET A 502 -18.42 -11.15 5.12
N GLN A 503 -19.01 -10.22 4.36
CA GLN A 503 -18.27 -9.47 3.33
C GLN A 503 -17.06 -8.76 3.90
N THR A 504 -17.22 -8.06 5.00
CA THR A 504 -16.10 -7.34 5.65
C THR A 504 -14.99 -8.30 6.08
N PHE A 505 -15.38 -9.40 6.71
CA PHE A 505 -14.43 -10.44 7.11
C PHE A 505 -13.64 -11.01 5.93
N VAL A 506 -14.33 -11.40 4.84
CA VAL A 506 -13.66 -12.04 3.70
C VAL A 506 -12.76 -11.08 2.92
N VAL A 507 -13.08 -9.78 2.88
CA VAL A 507 -12.19 -8.76 2.30
C VAL A 507 -10.90 -8.63 3.10
N LYS A 508 -10.99 -8.63 4.44
CA LYS A 508 -9.81 -8.64 5.32
C LYS A 508 -8.98 -9.93 5.11
N LEU A 509 -9.63 -11.09 5.06
CA LEU A 509 -8.96 -12.37 4.79
C LEU A 509 -8.24 -12.36 3.44
N ALA A 510 -8.88 -11.86 2.39
CA ALA A 510 -8.28 -11.72 1.06
C ALA A 510 -7.00 -10.86 1.09
N SER A 511 -7.00 -9.77 1.87
CA SER A 511 -5.81 -8.92 2.02
C SER A 511 -4.66 -9.65 2.72
N GLY A 512 -4.95 -10.49 3.73
CA GLY A 512 -3.94 -11.30 4.41
C GLY A 512 -3.35 -12.39 3.50
N VAL A 513 -4.19 -13.08 2.74
CA VAL A 513 -3.74 -14.08 1.76
C VAL A 513 -2.86 -13.42 0.68
N ALA A 514 -3.27 -12.27 0.17
CA ALA A 514 -2.51 -11.54 -0.83
C ALA A 514 -1.16 -11.05 -0.29
N ALA A 515 -1.10 -10.59 0.96
CA ALA A 515 0.15 -10.20 1.61
C ALA A 515 1.11 -11.40 1.77
N LEU A 516 0.58 -12.58 2.13
CA LEU A 516 1.40 -13.79 2.18
C LEU A 516 1.92 -14.19 0.78
N VAL A 517 1.09 -14.11 -0.27
CA VAL A 517 1.54 -14.38 -1.65
C VAL A 517 2.63 -13.39 -2.08
N ALA A 518 2.47 -12.11 -1.75
CA ALA A 518 3.49 -11.10 -2.02
C ALA A 518 4.79 -11.41 -1.25
N ALA A 519 4.70 -11.76 0.03
CA ALA A 519 5.85 -12.12 0.85
C ALA A 519 6.60 -13.36 0.32
N ILE A 520 5.87 -14.39 -0.14
CA ILE A 520 6.46 -15.56 -0.80
C ILE A 520 7.18 -15.15 -2.10
N CYS A 521 6.55 -14.31 -2.92
CA CYS A 521 7.16 -13.78 -4.13
C CYS A 521 8.49 -13.07 -3.83
N LEU A 522 8.49 -12.14 -2.87
CA LEU A 522 9.68 -11.38 -2.49
C LEU A 522 10.80 -12.29 -1.99
N THR A 523 10.47 -13.33 -1.23
CA THR A 523 11.46 -14.29 -0.72
C THR A 523 12.00 -15.23 -1.80
N VAL A 524 11.10 -15.83 -2.61
CA VAL A 524 11.50 -16.82 -3.64
C VAL A 524 12.40 -16.19 -4.71
N PHE A 525 12.11 -14.95 -5.07
CA PHE A 525 12.87 -14.22 -6.08
C PHE A 525 13.93 -13.28 -5.49
N ASN A 526 14.14 -13.35 -4.18
CA ASN A 526 15.11 -12.52 -3.45
C ASN A 526 14.98 -11.02 -3.78
N ILE A 527 13.73 -10.54 -3.84
CA ILE A 527 13.44 -9.13 -4.10
C ILE A 527 13.56 -8.39 -2.78
N GLN A 528 14.76 -7.94 -2.50
CA GLN A 528 15.10 -7.04 -1.40
C GLN A 528 15.87 -5.87 -1.99
N GLU A 529 15.92 -4.78 -1.26
CA GLU A 529 16.89 -3.74 -1.58
C GLU A 529 18.28 -4.39 -1.50
N GLN A 530 18.89 -4.60 -2.66
CA GLN A 530 20.30 -5.02 -2.76
C GLN A 530 21.24 -3.88 -2.33
N SER A 531 20.67 -2.91 -1.65
CA SER A 531 21.38 -1.76 -1.13
C SER A 531 22.07 -2.14 0.15
N ASP A 532 23.11 -1.49 0.42
CA ASP A 532 23.79 -1.23 1.68
C ASP A 532 24.51 -2.43 2.32
N VAL A 533 24.09 -3.69 2.13
CA VAL A 533 24.69 -4.83 2.85
C VAL A 533 25.42 -5.82 1.93
N ASP A 534 24.98 -5.96 0.67
CA ASP A 534 25.52 -6.97 -0.25
C ASP A 534 26.45 -6.41 -1.35
N MET A 535 26.54 -5.08 -1.52
CA MET A 535 27.42 -4.49 -2.52
C MET A 535 28.78 -4.17 -1.89
N THR A 536 29.80 -4.93 -2.23
CA THR A 536 31.19 -4.64 -1.87
C THR A 536 31.83 -3.71 -2.90
N LEU A 537 32.97 -3.09 -2.54
CA LEU A 537 33.76 -2.31 -3.48
C LEU A 537 34.14 -3.13 -4.74
N ALA A 538 34.42 -4.42 -4.57
CA ALA A 538 34.72 -5.31 -5.67
C ALA A 538 33.53 -5.44 -6.65
N VAL A 539 32.31 -5.55 -6.13
CA VAL A 539 31.07 -5.61 -6.94
C VAL A 539 30.82 -4.28 -7.66
N LEU A 540 31.09 -3.14 -7.00
CA LEU A 540 30.98 -1.83 -7.66
C LEU A 540 31.97 -1.70 -8.82
N LEU A 541 33.23 -2.07 -8.62
CA LEU A 541 34.26 -2.02 -9.65
C LEU A 541 33.95 -2.96 -10.81
N ASP A 542 33.40 -4.15 -10.54
CA ASP A 542 32.94 -5.08 -11.55
C ASP A 542 31.76 -4.51 -12.35
N LYS A 543 30.79 -3.90 -11.67
CA LYS A 543 29.65 -3.19 -12.30
C LYS A 543 30.13 -2.08 -13.23
N VAL A 544 31.07 -1.24 -12.82
CA VAL A 544 31.65 -0.19 -13.64
C VAL A 544 32.44 -0.79 -14.80
N GLY A 545 33.20 -1.84 -14.58
CA GLY A 545 33.92 -2.59 -15.62
C GLY A 545 32.97 -3.18 -16.66
N SER A 546 31.85 -3.74 -16.23
CA SER A 546 30.80 -4.29 -17.12
C SER A 546 30.15 -3.19 -17.96
N ILE A 547 29.88 -2.01 -17.40
CA ILE A 547 29.38 -0.86 -18.15
C ILE A 547 30.37 -0.45 -19.23
N LYS A 548 31.67 -0.31 -18.89
CA LYS A 548 32.73 0.00 -19.85
C LYS A 548 32.83 -0.99 -21.01
N SER A 549 32.61 -2.28 -20.75
CA SER A 549 32.69 -3.32 -21.76
C SER A 549 31.42 -3.52 -22.59
N ASN A 550 30.41 -2.67 -22.43
CA ASN A 550 29.07 -2.84 -22.99
C ASN A 550 28.35 -4.14 -22.58
N ILE A 551 28.80 -4.78 -21.52
CA ILE A 551 28.10 -5.88 -20.89
C ILE A 551 27.23 -5.26 -19.81
N VAL A 552 26.01 -4.88 -20.15
CA VAL A 552 24.99 -4.49 -19.18
C VAL A 552 24.54 -5.76 -18.47
N GLU A 553 25.18 -6.15 -17.41
CA GLU A 553 24.55 -7.07 -16.45
C GLU A 553 23.50 -6.26 -15.69
N THR A 554 22.30 -6.33 -16.21
CA THR A 554 21.10 -5.89 -15.51
C THR A 554 21.02 -6.60 -14.15
N ILE A 555 20.60 -5.87 -13.11
CA ILE A 555 20.02 -6.38 -11.87
C ILE A 555 19.37 -7.73 -12.15
N ASP A 556 19.59 -8.73 -11.30
CA ASP A 556 19.19 -10.12 -11.51
C ASP A 556 17.88 -10.23 -12.30
N THR A 557 18.01 -10.46 -13.60
CA THR A 557 16.88 -10.54 -14.53
C THR A 557 15.85 -11.59 -14.11
N GLY A 558 16.26 -12.57 -13.30
CA GLY A 558 15.40 -13.59 -12.73
C GLY A 558 14.47 -13.04 -11.64
N ALA A 559 14.96 -12.17 -10.76
CA ALA A 559 14.17 -11.57 -9.68
C ALA A 559 13.07 -10.67 -10.25
N VAL A 560 13.44 -9.76 -11.14
CA VAL A 560 12.50 -8.86 -11.82
C VAL A 560 11.50 -9.65 -12.67
N PHE A 561 11.95 -10.67 -13.38
CA PHE A 561 11.06 -11.56 -14.14
C PHE A 561 10.06 -12.27 -13.22
N GLY A 562 10.51 -12.79 -12.08
CA GLY A 562 9.65 -13.42 -11.08
C GLY A 562 8.59 -12.46 -10.54
N LEU A 563 8.97 -11.23 -10.21
CA LEU A 563 8.05 -10.19 -9.77
C LEU A 563 6.95 -9.93 -10.82
N ARG A 564 7.32 -9.75 -12.09
CA ARG A 564 6.40 -9.54 -13.21
C ARG A 564 5.41 -10.70 -13.36
N MET A 565 5.90 -11.94 -13.28
CA MET A 565 5.07 -13.14 -13.39
C MET A 565 4.06 -13.23 -12.24
N VAL A 566 4.49 -13.06 -10.99
CA VAL A 566 3.57 -13.17 -9.85
C VAL A 566 2.57 -12.01 -9.84
N MET A 567 3.02 -10.78 -10.12
CA MET A 567 2.14 -9.60 -10.12
C MET A 567 1.06 -9.65 -11.21
N THR A 568 1.25 -10.45 -12.27
CA THR A 568 0.33 -10.54 -13.41
C THR A 568 -0.38 -11.89 -13.53
N LEU A 569 0.36 -13.00 -13.55
CA LEU A 569 -0.24 -14.33 -13.77
C LEU A 569 -1.03 -14.83 -12.56
N ALA A 570 -0.58 -14.54 -11.34
CA ALA A 570 -1.33 -14.96 -10.16
C ALA A 570 -2.71 -14.28 -10.10
N PRO A 571 -2.87 -12.94 -10.27
CA PRO A 571 -4.18 -12.32 -10.40
C PRO A 571 -5.03 -12.88 -11.54
N ILE A 572 -4.45 -13.13 -12.72
CA ILE A 572 -5.19 -13.75 -13.86
C ILE A 572 -5.75 -15.11 -13.45
N ALA A 573 -4.91 -15.98 -12.88
CA ALA A 573 -5.34 -17.32 -12.45
C ALA A 573 -6.47 -17.25 -11.42
N VAL A 574 -6.34 -16.38 -10.42
CA VAL A 574 -7.35 -16.18 -9.38
C VAL A 574 -8.65 -15.62 -9.96
N LEU A 575 -8.59 -14.66 -10.90
CA LEU A 575 -9.76 -14.11 -11.57
C LEU A 575 -10.47 -15.15 -12.46
N VAL A 576 -9.71 -15.99 -13.16
CA VAL A 576 -10.27 -17.11 -13.94
C VAL A 576 -11.00 -18.10 -13.02
N ILE A 577 -10.42 -18.45 -11.87
CA ILE A 577 -11.08 -19.30 -10.88
C ILE A 577 -12.37 -18.64 -10.37
N ALA A 578 -12.32 -17.33 -10.05
CA ALA A 578 -13.50 -16.57 -9.63
C ALA A 578 -14.63 -16.61 -10.69
N LEU A 579 -14.25 -16.41 -11.96
CA LEU A 579 -15.16 -16.48 -13.09
C LEU A 579 -15.81 -17.87 -13.24
N LEU A 580 -15.02 -18.93 -13.13
CA LEU A 580 -15.51 -20.32 -13.24
C LEU A 580 -16.45 -20.67 -12.08
N VAL A 581 -16.10 -20.31 -10.84
CA VAL A 581 -16.94 -20.51 -9.66
C VAL A 581 -18.26 -19.76 -9.82
N PHE A 582 -18.22 -18.48 -10.17
CA PHE A 582 -19.40 -17.67 -10.37
C PHE A 582 -20.30 -18.24 -11.46
N ARG A 583 -19.75 -18.55 -12.64
CA ARG A 583 -20.49 -19.12 -13.76
C ARG A 583 -21.16 -20.46 -13.43
N ALA A 584 -20.49 -21.30 -12.65
CA ALA A 584 -20.96 -22.64 -12.31
C ALA A 584 -22.06 -22.65 -11.23
N LYS A 585 -22.06 -21.66 -10.33
CA LYS A 585 -22.85 -21.71 -9.09
C LYS A 585 -23.88 -20.58 -8.94
N TYR A 586 -23.66 -19.42 -9.58
CA TYR A 586 -24.56 -18.27 -9.43
C TYR A 586 -25.79 -18.38 -10.33
N ILE A 587 -26.99 -18.41 -9.72
CA ILE A 587 -28.27 -18.63 -10.46
C ILE A 587 -29.22 -17.43 -10.41
N LEU A 588 -28.89 -16.35 -9.66
CA LEU A 588 -29.78 -15.22 -9.43
C LEU A 588 -29.75 -14.26 -10.64
N THR A 589 -30.37 -14.68 -11.73
CA THR A 589 -30.67 -13.82 -12.89
C THR A 589 -31.77 -12.81 -12.56
N ASP A 590 -31.86 -11.71 -13.33
CA ASP A 590 -32.90 -10.68 -13.14
C ASP A 590 -34.30 -11.33 -13.09
N LYS A 591 -34.57 -12.27 -13.99
CA LYS A 591 -35.85 -13.04 -14.03
C LYS A 591 -36.07 -13.83 -12.72
N LYS A 592 -35.02 -14.48 -12.20
CA LYS A 592 -35.13 -15.24 -10.94
C LYS A 592 -35.33 -14.34 -9.73
N LEU A 593 -34.72 -13.16 -9.74
CA LEU A 593 -34.94 -12.14 -8.70
C LEU A 593 -36.34 -11.56 -8.70
N GLU A 594 -36.96 -11.36 -9.89
CA GLU A 594 -38.35 -10.94 -10.01
C GLU A 594 -39.30 -12.02 -9.46
N GLU A 595 -39.07 -13.30 -9.78
CA GLU A 595 -39.84 -14.42 -9.22
C GLU A 595 -39.77 -14.45 -7.68
N ILE A 596 -38.54 -14.36 -7.12
CA ILE A 596 -38.30 -14.33 -5.66
C ILE A 596 -39.04 -13.14 -5.02
N SER A 597 -38.91 -11.94 -5.60
CA SER A 597 -39.55 -10.74 -5.09
C SER A 597 -41.09 -10.84 -5.13
N GLY A 598 -41.62 -11.44 -6.18
CA GLY A 598 -43.06 -11.70 -6.30
C GLY A 598 -43.58 -12.65 -5.22
N GLU A 599 -42.85 -13.72 -4.99
CA GLU A 599 -43.22 -14.73 -3.99
C GLU A 599 -43.10 -14.22 -2.55
N LEU A 600 -42.03 -13.43 -2.24
CA LEU A 600 -41.86 -12.79 -0.93
C LEU A 600 -43.01 -11.80 -0.63
N LYS A 601 -43.44 -11.03 -1.64
CA LYS A 601 -44.60 -10.13 -1.49
C LYS A 601 -45.93 -10.87 -1.28
N SER A 602 -46.08 -12.10 -1.79
CA SER A 602 -47.26 -12.91 -1.56
C SER A 602 -47.30 -13.58 -0.17
N ARG A 603 -46.13 -13.68 0.49
CA ARG A 603 -46.01 -14.24 1.85
C ARG A 603 -46.15 -13.18 2.96
N SER A 604 -45.92 -11.89 2.60
CA SER A 604 -46.08 -10.74 3.52
C SER A 604 -47.52 -10.23 3.47
#